data_da3ac2ba9e58eaa574160eaa329cb0ad
#
_entry.id   da3ac2ba9e58eaa574160eaa329cb0ad
#
_cell.length_a   1.000
_cell.length_b   1.000
_cell.length_c   1.000
_cell.angle_alpha   90.00
_cell.angle_beta   90.00
_cell.angle_gamma   90.00
#
_symmetry.space_group_name_H-M   'P 1'
#
loop_
_entity.id
_entity.type
_entity.pdbx_description
1 polymer ?
#
loop_
_entity_poly.entity_id
_entity_poly.type
_entity_poly.pdbx_seq_one_letter_code
_entity_poly.pdbx_strand_id
1 'polypeptide(L)'
;MVQAIVRSSAHIGLSLHRNFHSMKRTILNLFVFVVCVLTGGMLNGIIVKYSSAIVPPPIGFDLTTEEGLKAAMTVMEPKHFIMPFLAHAIGTLAGAFLVTLFIKERKLFRALLVGFLFFLAGCYMVFVLPSPLWFDALDLGLAYIPMAWLGYKLAIRFSK
;
A
#
# COMPACT_ATOMS: atom_id res chain seq x y z
N MET A 1 26.70 16.18 -47.89
CA MET A 1 26.83 14.84 -47.31
C MET A 1 27.34 14.90 -45.85
N VAL A 2 28.45 15.57 -45.53
CA VAL A 2 29.04 15.68 -44.17
C VAL A 2 28.08 16.29 -43.14
N GLN A 3 27.36 17.38 -43.47
CA GLN A 3 26.39 18.01 -42.54
C GLN A 3 25.21 17.12 -42.19
N ALA A 4 24.77 16.20 -43.04
CA ALA A 4 23.71 15.24 -42.77
C ALA A 4 24.17 14.17 -41.77
N ILE A 5 25.40 13.72 -41.87
CA ILE A 5 26.02 12.75 -40.96
C ILE A 5 26.19 13.36 -39.56
N VAL A 6 26.68 14.61 -39.47
CA VAL A 6 26.84 15.33 -38.21
C VAL A 6 25.49 15.55 -37.50
N ARG A 7 24.43 15.91 -38.22
CA ARG A 7 23.09 16.05 -37.66
C ARG A 7 22.52 14.70 -37.17
N SER A 8 22.73 13.62 -37.93
CA SER A 8 22.27 12.29 -37.55
C SER A 8 22.96 11.80 -36.28
N SER A 9 24.28 11.96 -36.15
CA SER A 9 25.02 11.56 -34.94
C SER A 9 24.61 12.39 -33.71
N ALA A 10 24.36 13.70 -33.87
CA ALA A 10 23.84 14.54 -32.78
C ALA A 10 22.44 14.11 -32.32
N HIS A 11 21.54 13.76 -33.24
CA HIS A 11 20.21 13.24 -32.88
C HIS A 11 20.29 11.90 -32.15
N ILE A 12 21.18 11.00 -32.55
CA ILE A 12 21.41 9.72 -31.88
C ILE A 12 21.95 9.96 -30.47
N GLY A 13 22.94 10.81 -30.28
CA GLY A 13 23.49 11.15 -28.95
C GLY A 13 22.45 11.75 -28.01
N LEU A 14 21.63 12.68 -28.50
CA LEU A 14 20.54 13.28 -27.72
C LEU A 14 19.44 12.26 -27.34
N SER A 15 19.13 11.34 -28.25
CA SER A 15 18.14 10.29 -27.98
C SER A 15 18.64 9.29 -26.92
N LEU A 16 19.88 8.87 -27.00
CA LEU A 16 20.52 7.98 -26.03
C LEU A 16 20.59 8.63 -24.63
N HIS A 17 21.03 9.88 -24.56
CA HIS A 17 21.09 10.63 -23.30
C HIS A 17 19.70 10.78 -22.66
N ARG A 18 18.68 11.10 -23.43
CA ARG A 18 17.28 11.20 -22.96
C ARG A 18 16.74 9.87 -22.46
N ASN A 19 17.01 8.78 -23.18
CA ASN A 19 16.61 7.43 -22.77
C ASN A 19 17.28 7.01 -21.48
N PHE A 20 18.56 7.32 -21.28
CA PHE A 20 19.30 7.01 -20.07
C PHE A 20 18.76 7.77 -18.85
N HIS A 21 18.44 9.06 -19.00
CA HIS A 21 17.79 9.83 -17.92
C HIS A 21 16.38 9.33 -17.58
N SER A 22 15.61 8.96 -18.60
CA SER A 22 14.27 8.36 -18.42
C SER A 22 14.35 7.05 -17.66
N MET A 23 15.29 6.16 -18.00
CA MET A 23 15.49 4.88 -17.34
C MET A 23 15.89 5.06 -15.86
N LYS A 24 16.84 5.93 -15.55
CA LYS A 24 17.24 6.24 -14.17
C LYS A 24 16.05 6.71 -13.34
N ARG A 25 15.24 7.62 -13.90
CA ARG A 25 14.05 8.14 -13.21
C ARG A 25 13.01 7.04 -12.97
N THR A 26 12.82 6.14 -13.92
CA THR A 26 11.89 5.02 -13.78
C THR A 26 12.32 4.08 -12.64
N ILE A 27 13.61 3.71 -12.60
CA ILE A 27 14.17 2.87 -11.55
C ILE A 27 14.03 3.53 -10.16
N LEU A 28 14.36 4.82 -10.07
CA LEU A 28 14.22 5.58 -8.81
C LEU A 28 12.75 5.63 -8.36
N ASN A 29 11.83 5.89 -9.27
CA ASN A 29 10.40 5.92 -8.96
C ASN A 29 9.89 4.54 -8.50
N LEU A 30 10.38 3.46 -9.10
CA LEU A 30 10.04 2.10 -8.68
C LEU A 30 10.57 1.82 -7.25
N PHE A 31 11.81 2.18 -6.98
CA PHE A 31 12.40 2.04 -5.65
C PHE A 31 11.59 2.82 -4.59
N VAL A 32 11.31 4.10 -4.86
CA VAL A 32 10.50 4.94 -3.96
C VAL A 32 9.10 4.35 -3.76
N PHE A 33 8.46 3.83 -4.83
CA PHE A 33 7.16 3.17 -4.73
C PHE A 33 7.20 1.97 -3.78
N VAL A 34 8.19 1.10 -3.93
CA VAL A 34 8.37 -0.07 -3.04
C VAL A 34 8.57 0.36 -1.59
N VAL A 35 9.43 1.36 -1.34
CA VAL A 35 9.63 1.90 0.02
C VAL A 35 8.33 2.43 0.62
N CYS A 36 7.52 3.16 -0.15
CA CYS A 36 6.23 3.68 0.33
C CYS A 36 5.24 2.55 0.68
N VAL A 37 5.17 1.50 -0.16
CA VAL A 37 4.34 0.31 0.10
C VAL A 37 4.80 -0.39 1.39
N LEU A 38 6.11 -0.62 1.54
CA LEU A 38 6.67 -1.24 2.73
C LEU A 38 6.40 -0.41 3.99
N THR A 39 6.53 0.92 3.91
CA THR A 39 6.23 1.82 5.04
C THR A 39 4.76 1.72 5.46
N GLY A 40 3.83 1.69 4.49
CA GLY A 40 2.41 1.47 4.78
C GLY A 40 2.15 0.10 5.42
N GLY A 41 2.81 -0.96 4.91
CA GLY A 41 2.73 -2.31 5.47
C GLY A 41 3.33 -2.41 6.89
N MET A 42 4.46 -1.74 7.14
CA MET A 42 5.05 -1.67 8.49
C MET A 42 4.10 -0.96 9.47
N LEU A 43 3.50 0.14 9.08
CA LEU A 43 2.53 0.85 9.92
C LEU A 43 1.32 -0.02 10.23
N ASN A 44 0.78 -0.73 9.24
CA ASN A 44 -0.25 -1.74 9.44
C ASN A 44 0.21 -2.79 10.48
N GLY A 45 1.36 -3.42 10.28
CA GLY A 45 1.90 -4.43 11.19
C GLY A 45 2.11 -3.91 12.62
N ILE A 46 2.57 -2.67 12.78
CA ILE A 46 2.71 -2.02 14.09
C ILE A 46 1.35 -1.89 14.78
N ILE A 47 0.32 -1.40 14.08
CA ILE A 47 -1.02 -1.24 14.64
C ILE A 47 -1.60 -2.60 15.05
N VAL A 48 -1.48 -3.62 14.19
CA VAL A 48 -1.90 -4.99 14.53
C VAL A 48 -1.16 -5.53 15.75
N LYS A 49 0.18 -5.35 15.80
CA LYS A 49 0.99 -5.82 16.93
C LYS A 49 0.53 -5.26 18.28
N TYR A 50 0.16 -3.99 18.31
CA TYR A 50 -0.28 -3.33 19.55
C TYR A 50 -1.81 -3.36 19.75
N SER A 51 -2.56 -4.00 18.87
CA SER A 51 -4.02 -4.08 18.94
C SER A 51 -4.51 -4.77 20.21
N SER A 52 -3.84 -5.82 20.66
CA SER A 52 -4.16 -6.59 21.86
C SER A 52 -4.01 -5.80 23.17
N ALA A 53 -3.18 -4.74 23.17
CA ALA A 53 -3.07 -3.83 24.32
C ALA A 53 -4.27 -2.87 24.43
N ILE A 54 -4.96 -2.59 23.32
CA ILE A 54 -6.10 -1.68 23.24
C ILE A 54 -7.42 -2.45 23.37
N VAL A 55 -7.52 -3.55 22.64
CA VAL A 55 -8.66 -4.47 22.67
C VAL A 55 -8.13 -5.86 22.99
N PRO A 56 -8.14 -6.27 24.29
CA PRO A 56 -7.64 -7.57 24.69
C PRO A 56 -8.38 -8.70 23.99
N PRO A 57 -7.64 -9.70 23.43
CA PRO A 57 -8.25 -10.84 22.77
C PRO A 57 -8.96 -11.77 23.76
N PRO A 58 -9.78 -12.70 23.29
CA PRO A 58 -10.34 -13.76 24.12
C PRO A 58 -9.24 -14.55 24.84
N ILE A 59 -9.46 -14.89 26.11
CA ILE A 59 -8.49 -15.61 26.94
C ILE A 59 -8.37 -17.06 26.47
N GLY A 60 -7.15 -17.62 26.53
CA GLY A 60 -6.88 -19.03 26.25
C GLY A 60 -6.40 -19.34 24.83
N PHE A 61 -6.17 -18.32 24.01
CA PHE A 61 -5.68 -18.50 22.62
C PHE A 61 -4.28 -17.85 22.44
N ASP A 62 -3.40 -18.58 21.75
CA ASP A 62 -2.10 -18.04 21.32
C ASP A 62 -2.22 -17.37 19.95
N LEU A 63 -2.35 -16.06 19.94
CA LEU A 63 -2.47 -15.28 18.70
C LEU A 63 -1.17 -15.17 17.88
N THR A 64 -0.06 -15.72 18.39
CA THR A 64 1.22 -15.72 17.65
C THR A 64 1.30 -16.89 16.67
N THR A 65 0.43 -17.88 16.81
CA THR A 65 0.31 -19.01 15.89
C THR A 65 -0.92 -18.85 14.98
N GLU A 66 -0.84 -19.43 13.77
CA GLU A 66 -1.95 -19.38 12.82
C GLU A 66 -3.18 -20.14 13.35
N GLU A 67 -2.95 -21.31 13.95
CA GLU A 67 -4.00 -22.15 14.56
C GLU A 67 -4.69 -21.43 15.72
N GLY A 68 -3.91 -20.81 16.62
CA GLY A 68 -4.43 -20.07 17.76
C GLY A 68 -5.22 -18.84 17.34
N LEU A 69 -4.76 -18.11 16.31
CA LEU A 69 -5.48 -16.97 15.73
C LEU A 69 -6.79 -17.43 15.10
N LYS A 70 -6.79 -18.49 14.30
CA LYS A 70 -8.01 -19.06 13.69
C LYS A 70 -9.02 -19.51 14.74
N ALA A 71 -8.55 -20.17 15.80
CA ALA A 71 -9.41 -20.59 16.90
C ALA A 71 -9.99 -19.38 17.65
N ALA A 72 -9.20 -18.36 17.95
CA ALA A 72 -9.68 -17.14 18.60
C ALA A 72 -10.73 -16.41 17.77
N MET A 73 -10.57 -16.32 16.44
CA MET A 73 -11.50 -15.61 15.57
C MET A 73 -12.92 -16.19 15.60
N THR A 74 -13.10 -17.47 15.90
CA THR A 74 -14.43 -18.10 16.02
C THR A 74 -15.24 -17.57 17.21
N VAL A 75 -14.57 -17.00 18.22
CA VAL A 75 -15.18 -16.46 19.45
C VAL A 75 -14.96 -14.96 19.62
N MET A 76 -14.32 -14.30 18.66
CA MET A 76 -14.11 -12.85 18.66
C MET A 76 -15.43 -12.10 18.48
N GLU A 77 -15.61 -11.06 19.29
CA GLU A 77 -16.71 -10.10 19.17
C GLU A 77 -16.35 -8.99 18.13
N PRO A 78 -17.34 -8.23 17.61
CA PRO A 78 -17.10 -7.16 16.64
C PRO A 78 -16.02 -6.15 17.07
N LYS A 79 -15.89 -5.85 18.35
CA LYS A 79 -14.85 -4.92 18.88
C LYS A 79 -13.42 -5.35 18.54
N HIS A 80 -13.14 -6.66 18.44
CA HIS A 80 -11.81 -7.19 18.15
C HIS A 80 -11.38 -6.94 16.69
N PHE A 81 -12.33 -6.67 15.79
CA PHE A 81 -12.08 -6.39 14.37
C PHE A 81 -11.83 -4.90 14.09
N ILE A 82 -12.06 -4.00 15.06
CA ILE A 82 -11.85 -2.55 14.90
C ILE A 82 -10.38 -2.25 14.63
N MET A 83 -9.48 -2.82 15.41
CA MET A 83 -8.05 -2.53 15.27
C MET A 83 -7.44 -3.11 13.99
N PRO A 84 -7.74 -4.35 13.55
CA PRO A 84 -7.37 -4.84 12.22
C PRO A 84 -7.87 -3.93 11.09
N PHE A 85 -9.14 -3.52 11.11
CA PHE A 85 -9.68 -2.59 10.13
C PHE A 85 -8.88 -1.26 10.08
N LEU A 86 -8.63 -0.66 11.25
CA LEU A 86 -7.85 0.58 11.35
C LEU A 86 -6.42 0.39 10.85
N ALA A 87 -5.81 -0.76 11.13
CA ALA A 87 -4.48 -1.08 10.65
C ALA A 87 -4.42 -1.12 9.12
N HIS A 88 -5.36 -1.79 8.48
CA HIS A 88 -5.47 -1.86 7.03
C HIS A 88 -5.75 -0.48 6.43
N ALA A 89 -6.70 0.25 6.98
CA ALA A 89 -7.11 1.58 6.52
C ALA A 89 -5.95 2.61 6.62
N ILE A 90 -5.33 2.71 7.80
CA ILE A 90 -4.25 3.67 8.06
C ILE A 90 -2.98 3.29 7.28
N GLY A 91 -2.63 2.00 7.23
CA GLY A 91 -1.48 1.51 6.46
C GLY A 91 -1.62 1.83 4.97
N THR A 92 -2.79 1.58 4.39
CA THR A 92 -3.10 1.89 2.99
C THR A 92 -3.07 3.39 2.73
N LEU A 93 -3.73 4.17 3.58
CA LEU A 93 -3.73 5.63 3.49
C LEU A 93 -2.30 6.20 3.52
N ALA A 94 -1.49 5.75 4.48
CA ALA A 94 -0.11 6.22 4.63
C ALA A 94 0.76 5.88 3.40
N GLY A 95 0.71 4.64 2.92
CA GLY A 95 1.44 4.23 1.72
C GLY A 95 1.04 5.04 0.48
N ALA A 96 -0.27 5.23 0.26
CA ALA A 96 -0.80 6.04 -0.84
C ALA A 96 -0.48 7.54 -0.71
N PHE A 97 -0.50 8.07 0.51
CA PHE A 97 -0.09 9.44 0.81
C PHE A 97 1.38 9.66 0.46
N LEU A 98 2.28 8.80 0.95
CA LEU A 98 3.72 8.90 0.72
C LEU A 98 4.08 8.78 -0.77
N VAL A 99 3.52 7.80 -1.48
CA VAL A 99 3.80 7.64 -2.91
C VAL A 99 3.36 8.87 -3.72
N THR A 100 2.27 9.52 -3.31
CA THR A 100 1.75 10.74 -3.94
C THR A 100 2.64 11.96 -3.67
N LEU A 101 3.25 12.04 -2.50
CA LEU A 101 4.20 13.11 -2.16
C LEU A 101 5.49 12.99 -2.96
N PHE A 102 6.08 11.80 -3.00
CA PHE A 102 7.43 11.61 -3.52
C PHE A 102 7.48 11.39 -5.03
N ILE A 103 6.44 10.81 -5.65
CA ILE A 103 6.42 10.55 -7.08
C ILE A 103 5.47 11.50 -7.80
N LYS A 104 6.03 12.33 -8.69
CA LYS A 104 5.27 13.41 -9.37
C LYS A 104 4.38 12.94 -10.50
N GLU A 105 4.78 11.84 -11.19
CA GLU A 105 4.03 11.33 -12.34
C GLU A 105 2.90 10.39 -11.92
N ARG A 106 1.75 10.51 -12.62
CA ARG A 106 0.58 9.60 -12.48
C ARG A 106 0.20 9.36 -11.01
N LYS A 107 0.20 10.43 -10.19
CA LYS A 107 0.00 10.38 -8.73
C LYS A 107 -1.21 9.53 -8.32
N LEU A 108 -2.40 9.82 -8.90
CA LEU A 108 -3.62 9.07 -8.59
C LEU A 108 -3.48 7.58 -8.91
N PHE A 109 -2.96 7.26 -10.11
CA PHE A 109 -2.77 5.86 -10.51
C PHE A 109 -1.87 5.11 -9.52
N ARG A 110 -0.78 5.73 -9.09
CA ARG A 110 0.17 5.10 -8.15
C ARG A 110 -0.42 4.95 -6.74
N ALA A 111 -1.18 5.93 -6.28
CA ALA A 111 -1.89 5.82 -5.00
C ALA A 111 -2.92 4.67 -5.05
N LEU A 112 -3.71 4.58 -6.11
CA LEU A 112 -4.67 3.49 -6.28
C LEU A 112 -3.99 2.12 -6.47
N LEU A 113 -2.80 2.09 -7.08
CA LEU A 113 -2.00 0.87 -7.18
C LEU A 113 -1.54 0.37 -5.80
N VAL A 114 -1.16 1.28 -4.87
CA VAL A 114 -0.91 0.92 -3.46
C VAL A 114 -2.16 0.29 -2.84
N GLY A 115 -3.31 0.96 -2.97
CA GLY A 115 -4.58 0.43 -2.47
C GLY A 115 -4.94 -0.94 -3.06
N PHE A 116 -4.70 -1.12 -4.35
CA PHE A 116 -4.95 -2.40 -5.04
C PHE A 116 -4.02 -3.53 -4.54
N LEU A 117 -2.74 -3.25 -4.30
CA LEU A 117 -1.82 -4.25 -3.74
C LEU A 117 -2.24 -4.67 -2.33
N PHE A 118 -2.64 -3.72 -1.48
CA PHE A 118 -3.15 -4.04 -0.14
C PHE A 118 -4.52 -4.75 -0.19
N PHE A 119 -5.39 -4.38 -1.13
CA PHE A 119 -6.64 -5.10 -1.38
C PHE A 119 -6.41 -6.57 -1.74
N LEU A 120 -5.44 -6.86 -2.62
CA LEU A 120 -5.09 -8.24 -2.96
C LEU A 120 -4.56 -9.01 -1.74
N ALA A 121 -3.75 -8.36 -0.88
CA ALA A 121 -3.32 -8.96 0.38
C ALA A 121 -4.50 -9.22 1.33
N GLY A 122 -5.46 -8.28 1.43
CA GLY A 122 -6.70 -8.46 2.18
C GLY A 122 -7.55 -9.62 1.64
N CYS A 123 -7.74 -9.72 0.33
CA CYS A 123 -8.42 -10.86 -0.29
C CYS A 123 -7.75 -12.19 0.08
N TYR A 124 -6.42 -12.25 0.05
CA TYR A 124 -5.68 -13.44 0.48
C TYR A 124 -6.00 -13.80 1.94
N MET A 125 -6.03 -12.81 2.84
CA MET A 125 -6.32 -13.05 4.26
C MET A 125 -7.75 -13.57 4.51
N VAL A 126 -8.75 -13.15 3.72
CA VAL A 126 -10.12 -13.70 3.76
C VAL A 126 -10.15 -15.21 3.47
N PHE A 127 -9.26 -15.71 2.61
CA PHE A 127 -9.16 -17.16 2.34
C PHE A 127 -8.40 -17.91 3.43
N VAL A 128 -7.50 -17.25 4.14
CA VAL A 128 -6.65 -17.87 5.16
C VAL A 128 -7.30 -17.87 6.54
N LEU A 129 -8.02 -16.81 6.89
CA LEU A 129 -8.61 -16.60 8.21
C LEU A 129 -10.13 -16.74 8.18
N PRO A 130 -10.75 -17.38 9.19
CA PRO A 130 -12.21 -17.53 9.31
C PRO A 130 -12.86 -16.25 9.83
N SER A 131 -12.65 -15.12 9.16
CA SER A 131 -13.26 -13.85 9.53
C SER A 131 -14.76 -13.83 9.22
N PRO A 132 -15.57 -13.06 9.99
CA PRO A 132 -16.99 -12.92 9.69
C PRO A 132 -17.21 -12.17 8.36
N LEU A 133 -18.17 -12.62 7.56
CA LEU A 133 -18.48 -12.01 6.23
C LEU A 133 -18.75 -10.51 6.29
N TRP A 134 -19.39 -10.03 7.37
CA TRP A 134 -19.64 -8.59 7.55
C TRP A 134 -18.33 -7.79 7.66
N PHE A 135 -17.32 -8.35 8.36
CA PHE A 135 -16.01 -7.73 8.49
C PHE A 135 -15.27 -7.74 7.15
N ASP A 136 -15.26 -8.89 6.45
CA ASP A 136 -14.61 -9.00 5.14
C ASP A 136 -15.18 -7.99 4.14
N ALA A 137 -16.52 -7.86 4.09
CA ALA A 137 -17.19 -6.90 3.22
C ALA A 137 -16.82 -5.44 3.57
N LEU A 138 -16.78 -5.10 4.86
CA LEU A 138 -16.41 -3.78 5.34
C LEU A 138 -14.93 -3.47 5.07
N ASP A 139 -14.05 -4.41 5.38
CA ASP A 139 -12.60 -4.25 5.24
C ASP A 139 -12.20 -4.13 3.77
N LEU A 140 -12.62 -5.08 2.93
CA LEU A 140 -12.33 -5.04 1.50
C LEU A 140 -12.98 -3.84 0.80
N GLY A 141 -14.16 -3.41 1.25
CA GLY A 141 -14.88 -2.29 0.65
C GLY A 141 -14.30 -0.92 1.01
N LEU A 142 -13.80 -0.74 2.23
CA LEU A 142 -13.45 0.59 2.76
C LEU A 142 -11.97 0.79 3.08
N ALA A 143 -11.23 -0.24 3.53
CA ALA A 143 -9.88 -0.06 4.06
C ALA A 143 -8.79 0.11 2.98
N TYR A 144 -9.07 -0.20 1.72
CA TYR A 144 -8.04 -0.21 0.68
C TYR A 144 -8.24 0.88 -0.38
N ILE A 145 -9.14 0.69 -1.35
CA ILE A 145 -9.29 1.63 -2.47
C ILE A 145 -9.78 3.01 -2.00
N PRO A 146 -10.82 3.13 -1.15
CA PRO A 146 -11.24 4.43 -0.62
C PRO A 146 -10.14 5.13 0.19
N MET A 147 -9.38 4.38 1.01
CA MET A 147 -8.30 4.95 1.81
C MET A 147 -7.09 5.36 0.98
N ALA A 148 -6.77 4.62 -0.08
CA ALA A 148 -5.75 5.02 -1.05
C ALA A 148 -6.13 6.32 -1.77
N TRP A 149 -7.39 6.47 -2.18
CA TRP A 149 -7.91 7.70 -2.77
C TRP A 149 -7.86 8.86 -1.77
N LEU A 150 -8.23 8.62 -0.51
CA LEU A 150 -8.13 9.63 0.55
C LEU A 150 -6.69 10.05 0.80
N GLY A 151 -5.74 9.11 0.86
CA GLY A 151 -4.31 9.36 0.97
C GLY A 151 -3.80 10.25 -0.17
N TYR A 152 -4.21 9.95 -1.41
CA TYR A 152 -3.93 10.81 -2.57
C TYR A 152 -4.51 12.23 -2.37
N LYS A 153 -5.78 12.35 -1.99
CA LYS A 153 -6.44 13.65 -1.78
C LYS A 153 -5.77 14.49 -0.71
N LEU A 154 -5.33 13.87 0.38
CA LEU A 154 -4.59 14.55 1.43
C LEU A 154 -3.22 15.01 0.91
N ALA A 155 -2.46 14.13 0.25
CA ALA A 155 -1.11 14.43 -0.21
C ALA A 155 -1.05 15.57 -1.25
N ILE A 156 -2.01 15.66 -2.16
CA ILE A 156 -2.02 16.75 -3.16
C ILE A 156 -2.20 18.14 -2.55
N ARG A 157 -2.75 18.24 -1.32
CA ARG A 157 -2.86 19.53 -0.61
C ARG A 157 -1.50 20.04 -0.13
N PHE A 158 -0.56 19.12 0.15
CA PHE A 158 0.80 19.42 0.58
C PHE A 158 1.82 19.47 -0.57
N SER A 159 1.40 19.02 -1.76
CA SER A 159 2.26 18.86 -2.94
C SER A 159 2.07 20.02 -3.95
N LYS A 160 1.94 21.25 -3.46
CA LYS A 160 1.89 22.46 -4.30
C LYS A 160 3.28 22.85 -4.78
#